data_829ad38e185d3b4a2cf61dcd88092d9e
#
_entry.id   829ad38e185d3b4a2cf61dcd88092d9e
#
_cell.length_a   1.000
_cell.length_b   1.000
_cell.length_c   1.000
_cell.angle_alpha   90.00
_cell.angle_beta   90.00
_cell.angle_gamma   90.00
#
_symmetry.space_group_name_H-M   'P 1'
#
loop_
_entity.id
_entity.type
_entity.pdbx_description
1 polymer ?
#
loop_
_entity_poly.entity_id
_entity_poly.type
_entity_poly.pdbx_seq_one_letter_code
_entity_poly.pdbx_strand_id
1 'polypeptide(L)'
;MLEITEIREIISHFGLSAEAITDFHDTSHNDDDKRWNYVLDNKYVLKINSVGAMWEERLQEIKRLIARYRSVGVYCPDLIPTLNRAMSCSRNIGGKEYTCFVEEFAIYPIIDDEFEHDRKEVIEHLGLLASKYTNVDLSETKSMWSIIDLAPLDIDIDEKQENTNMLTDALRRHGYDLLAQQVDSLNSTLREKIKEVFADLPRCVYQGDLNTTNELYKDGRFMGLIDFNMSGTDVNVNVFLNETNWFPEDEEFDALSVREIISKQDAEQAEKMSVILRHYTLNDLEQYVIPYYKRIVNIFQYPDVCSMIKWLNNDSRREKCACLIKALTEKPL
;
A
#
# COMPACT_ATOMS: atom_id res chain seq x y z
N MET A 1 2.79 21.20 -19.21
CA MET A 1 3.22 20.02 -20.00
C MET A 1 4.50 20.42 -20.72
N LEU A 2 5.54 19.57 -20.67
CA LEU A 2 6.77 19.79 -21.41
C LEU A 2 6.58 19.47 -22.90
N GLU A 3 7.33 20.15 -23.75
CA GLU A 3 7.37 19.82 -25.18
C GLU A 3 8.29 18.62 -25.43
N ILE A 4 8.06 17.89 -26.54
CA ILE A 4 8.84 16.69 -26.89
C ILE A 4 10.34 16.97 -26.98
N THR A 5 10.74 18.21 -27.35
CA THR A 5 12.13 18.62 -27.41
C THR A 5 12.80 18.67 -26.03
N GLU A 6 12.08 19.15 -25.01
CA GLU A 6 12.56 19.18 -23.62
C GLU A 6 12.65 17.76 -23.04
N ILE A 7 11.65 16.93 -23.37
CA ILE A 7 11.65 15.50 -22.97
C ILE A 7 12.83 14.75 -23.60
N ARG A 8 13.13 14.98 -24.87
CA ARG A 8 14.31 14.37 -25.53
C ARG A 8 15.62 14.75 -24.86
N GLU A 9 15.77 15.98 -24.39
CA GLU A 9 16.94 16.39 -23.62
C GLU A 9 17.05 15.57 -22.32
N ILE A 10 15.95 15.40 -21.57
CA ILE A 10 15.93 14.65 -20.31
C ILE A 10 16.27 13.18 -20.56
N ILE A 11 15.58 12.51 -21.49
CA ILE A 11 15.76 11.07 -21.72
C ILE A 11 17.12 10.74 -22.37
N SER A 12 17.78 11.72 -23.01
CA SER A 12 19.13 11.54 -23.53
C SER A 12 20.16 11.16 -22.45
N HIS A 13 19.93 11.61 -21.20
CA HIS A 13 20.75 11.21 -20.05
C HIS A 13 20.68 9.70 -19.77
N PHE A 14 19.59 9.05 -20.19
CA PHE A 14 19.36 7.59 -20.07
C PHE A 14 19.78 6.83 -21.33
N GLY A 15 20.37 7.52 -22.32
CA GLY A 15 20.72 6.92 -23.61
C GLY A 15 19.51 6.57 -24.46
N LEU A 16 18.36 7.18 -24.19
CA LEU A 16 17.10 6.91 -24.87
C LEU A 16 16.76 8.01 -25.88
N SER A 17 15.87 7.66 -26.82
CA SER A 17 15.23 8.58 -27.74
C SER A 17 13.74 8.28 -27.81
N ALA A 18 12.92 9.30 -28.10
CA ALA A 18 11.49 9.15 -28.34
C ALA A 18 11.06 10.02 -29.53
N GLU A 19 10.11 9.52 -30.31
CA GLU A 19 9.53 10.25 -31.43
C GLU A 19 8.33 11.08 -31.00
N ALA A 20 7.51 10.54 -30.09
CA ALA A 20 6.27 11.16 -29.63
C ALA A 20 6.00 10.96 -28.13
N ILE A 21 5.25 11.89 -27.54
CA ILE A 21 4.52 11.69 -26.29
C ILE A 21 3.21 11.03 -26.69
N THR A 22 2.99 9.77 -26.28
CA THR A 22 1.77 9.03 -26.62
C THR A 22 0.68 9.18 -25.56
N ASP A 23 1.05 9.50 -24.34
CA ASP A 23 0.12 9.82 -23.26
C ASP A 23 0.78 10.69 -22.18
N PHE A 24 -0.04 11.34 -21.32
CA PHE A 24 0.41 12.18 -20.22
C PHE A 24 -0.56 12.12 -19.05
N HIS A 25 -0.04 11.79 -17.85
CA HIS A 25 -0.80 11.77 -16.61
C HIS A 25 -0.18 12.73 -15.60
N ASP A 26 -0.97 13.70 -15.13
CA ASP A 26 -0.62 14.54 -14.00
C ASP A 26 -1.24 13.93 -12.73
N THR A 27 -0.39 13.37 -11.88
CA THR A 27 -0.77 12.76 -10.61
C THR A 27 -0.33 13.61 -9.40
N SER A 28 -0.12 14.90 -9.62
CA SER A 28 0.28 15.87 -8.60
C SER A 28 -0.77 15.99 -7.50
N HIS A 29 -0.34 16.04 -6.23
CA HIS A 29 -1.26 16.25 -5.11
C HIS A 29 -1.52 17.74 -4.87
N ASN A 30 -0.49 18.59 -5.05
CA ASN A 30 -0.55 20.04 -4.88
C ASN A 30 0.62 20.73 -5.63
N ASP A 31 0.81 22.03 -5.43
CA ASP A 31 1.85 22.79 -6.12
C ASP A 31 3.29 22.49 -5.66
N ASP A 32 3.46 21.89 -4.49
CA ASP A 32 4.75 21.51 -3.94
C ASP A 32 5.06 20.03 -4.16
N ASP A 33 4.05 19.20 -4.43
CA ASP A 33 4.18 17.78 -4.78
C ASP A 33 3.69 17.54 -6.20
N LYS A 34 4.51 17.93 -7.18
CA LYS A 34 4.26 17.71 -8.61
C LYS A 34 4.76 16.34 -9.03
N ARG A 35 3.91 15.63 -9.78
CA ARG A 35 4.18 14.29 -10.31
C ARG A 35 3.64 14.17 -11.73
N TRP A 36 4.53 14.21 -12.71
CA TRP A 36 4.18 14.14 -14.14
C TRP A 36 4.72 12.87 -14.76
N ASN A 37 3.85 12.12 -15.42
CA ASN A 37 4.18 10.87 -16.09
C ASN A 37 3.94 11.04 -17.59
N TYR A 38 5.01 10.95 -18.38
CA TYR A 38 4.96 11.04 -19.85
C TYR A 38 5.20 9.66 -20.43
N VAL A 39 4.20 9.12 -21.16
CA VAL A 39 4.37 7.88 -21.93
C VAL A 39 5.03 8.22 -23.26
N LEU A 40 6.12 7.55 -23.55
CA LEU A 40 6.97 7.81 -24.71
C LEU A 40 6.98 6.59 -25.64
N ASP A 41 6.42 6.77 -26.86
CA ASP A 41 6.34 5.73 -27.93
C ASP A 41 5.74 4.39 -27.47
N ASN A 42 4.96 4.36 -26.37
CA ASN A 42 4.50 3.16 -25.66
C ASN A 42 5.65 2.17 -25.30
N LYS A 43 6.84 2.73 -25.02
CA LYS A 43 8.03 1.95 -24.63
C LYS A 43 8.56 2.34 -23.27
N TYR A 44 8.43 3.60 -22.90
CA TYR A 44 8.99 4.16 -21.69
C TYR A 44 7.99 5.08 -21.00
N VAL A 45 8.12 5.22 -19.69
CA VAL A 45 7.44 6.23 -18.89
C VAL A 45 8.51 7.12 -18.25
N LEU A 46 8.57 8.39 -18.67
CA LEU A 46 9.37 9.40 -17.98
C LEU A 46 8.53 9.95 -16.82
N LYS A 47 9.02 9.78 -15.61
CA LYS A 47 8.45 10.34 -14.39
C LYS A 47 9.26 11.56 -13.94
N ILE A 48 8.56 12.67 -13.67
CA ILE A 48 9.13 13.93 -13.21
C ILE A 48 8.47 14.30 -11.91
N ASN A 49 9.20 14.22 -10.81
CA ASN A 49 8.69 14.46 -9.47
C ASN A 49 9.36 15.64 -8.81
N SER A 50 8.64 16.38 -7.98
CA SER A 50 9.23 17.37 -7.06
C SER A 50 10.37 16.76 -6.25
N VAL A 51 11.41 17.51 -5.98
CA VAL A 51 12.53 17.08 -5.14
C VAL A 51 12.00 16.73 -3.74
N GLY A 52 12.44 15.59 -3.20
CA GLY A 52 12.02 15.06 -1.91
C GLY A 52 10.96 13.94 -1.97
N ALA A 53 10.17 13.87 -3.04
CA ALA A 53 9.25 12.74 -3.25
C ALA A 53 9.99 11.47 -3.69
N MET A 54 11.08 11.62 -4.44
CA MET A 54 11.90 10.51 -4.93
C MET A 54 13.37 10.92 -5.00
N TRP A 55 14.27 10.09 -4.50
CA TRP A 55 15.73 10.35 -4.49
C TRP A 55 16.51 9.12 -4.94
N GLU A 56 17.79 9.27 -5.22
CA GLU A 56 18.63 8.27 -5.89
C GLU A 56 18.65 6.92 -5.13
N GLU A 57 18.90 6.93 -3.83
CA GLU A 57 18.97 5.72 -3.01
C GLU A 57 17.62 5.00 -2.99
N ARG A 58 16.52 5.76 -2.95
CA ARG A 58 15.16 5.22 -3.02
C ARG A 58 14.90 4.51 -4.33
N LEU A 59 15.30 5.11 -5.46
CA LEU A 59 15.17 4.48 -6.78
C LEU A 59 16.01 3.22 -6.89
N GLN A 60 17.19 3.18 -6.28
CA GLN A 60 18.02 1.98 -6.21
C GLN A 60 17.37 0.87 -5.38
N GLU A 61 16.72 1.22 -4.26
CA GLU A 61 15.92 0.26 -3.46
C GLU A 61 14.76 -0.31 -4.28
N ILE A 62 14.00 0.56 -4.97
CA ILE A 62 12.91 0.15 -5.86
C ILE A 62 13.43 -0.80 -6.95
N LYS A 63 14.53 -0.49 -7.59
CA LYS A 63 15.12 -1.37 -8.61
C LYS A 63 15.48 -2.76 -8.07
N ARG A 64 16.05 -2.82 -6.86
CA ARG A 64 16.31 -4.10 -6.19
C ARG A 64 15.01 -4.86 -5.89
N LEU A 65 13.98 -4.17 -5.44
CA LEU A 65 12.68 -4.74 -5.15
C LEU A 65 12.00 -5.31 -6.41
N ILE A 66 12.01 -4.57 -7.51
CA ILE A 66 11.55 -5.05 -8.82
C ILE A 66 12.24 -6.38 -9.20
N ALA A 67 13.55 -6.47 -9.04
CA ALA A 67 14.28 -7.70 -9.31
C ALA A 67 13.83 -8.87 -8.40
N ARG A 68 13.47 -8.60 -7.13
CA ARG A 68 12.92 -9.60 -6.20
C ARG A 68 11.55 -10.12 -6.66
N TYR A 69 10.63 -9.23 -7.02
CA TYR A 69 9.32 -9.61 -7.55
C TYR A 69 9.47 -10.43 -8.84
N ARG A 70 10.30 -9.99 -9.77
CA ARG A 70 10.63 -10.77 -11.00
C ARG A 70 11.18 -12.16 -10.67
N SER A 71 11.97 -12.32 -9.63
CA SER A 71 12.57 -13.60 -9.21
C SER A 71 11.56 -14.58 -8.59
N VAL A 72 10.37 -14.13 -8.25
CA VAL A 72 9.25 -14.95 -7.78
C VAL A 72 8.12 -15.05 -8.82
N GLY A 73 8.38 -14.62 -10.06
CA GLY A 73 7.47 -14.80 -11.19
C GLY A 73 6.52 -13.63 -11.47
N VAL A 74 6.63 -12.52 -10.74
CA VAL A 74 5.80 -11.32 -10.95
C VAL A 74 6.49 -10.41 -11.97
N TYR A 75 5.81 -10.08 -13.06
CA TYR A 75 6.30 -9.08 -13.99
C TYR A 75 6.22 -7.67 -13.35
N CYS A 76 7.29 -6.89 -13.51
CA CYS A 76 7.33 -5.48 -13.12
C CYS A 76 8.14 -4.72 -14.16
N PRO A 77 7.69 -3.57 -14.67
CA PRO A 77 8.53 -2.68 -15.47
C PRO A 77 9.81 -2.32 -14.72
N ASP A 78 10.94 -2.28 -15.40
CA ASP A 78 12.22 -1.98 -14.75
C ASP A 78 12.54 -0.48 -14.81
N LEU A 79 13.29 0.00 -13.84
CA LEU A 79 13.91 1.31 -13.88
C LEU A 79 15.10 1.31 -14.84
N ILE A 80 15.17 2.30 -15.72
CA ILE A 80 16.25 2.45 -16.69
C ILE A 80 17.30 3.39 -16.12
N PRO A 81 18.55 2.94 -15.93
CA PRO A 81 19.60 3.80 -15.41
C PRO A 81 20.07 4.81 -16.46
N THR A 82 20.61 5.93 -16.01
CA THR A 82 21.33 6.89 -16.85
C THR A 82 22.61 6.26 -17.42
N LEU A 83 23.19 6.90 -18.43
CA LEU A 83 24.48 6.52 -19.00
C LEU A 83 25.61 6.48 -17.95
N ASN A 84 25.48 7.27 -16.87
CA ASN A 84 26.40 7.30 -15.74
C ASN A 84 26.02 6.31 -14.62
N ARG A 85 25.03 5.42 -14.85
CA ARG A 85 24.51 4.40 -13.91
C ARG A 85 23.75 4.94 -12.69
N ALA A 86 23.41 6.24 -12.64
CA ALA A 86 22.45 6.77 -11.69
C ALA A 86 21.02 6.36 -12.10
N MET A 87 20.08 6.31 -11.16
CA MET A 87 18.68 5.99 -11.47
C MET A 87 17.88 7.23 -11.87
N SER A 88 18.42 8.41 -11.63
CA SER A 88 17.75 9.68 -11.90
C SER A 88 18.69 10.73 -12.45
N CYS A 89 18.10 11.82 -12.96
CA CYS A 89 18.80 13.10 -13.20
C CYS A 89 17.92 14.24 -12.71
N SER A 90 18.56 15.38 -12.39
CA SER A 90 17.85 16.61 -12.01
C SER A 90 17.55 17.47 -13.23
N ARG A 91 16.40 18.16 -13.20
CA ARG A 91 16.02 19.17 -14.20
C ARG A 91 15.40 20.39 -13.52
N ASN A 92 15.86 21.59 -13.92
CA ASN A 92 15.18 22.83 -13.55
C ASN A 92 14.06 23.12 -14.54
N ILE A 93 12.82 23.24 -14.04
CA ILE A 93 11.62 23.55 -14.84
C ILE A 93 10.92 24.74 -14.17
N GLY A 94 10.83 25.83 -14.87
CA GLY A 94 10.18 27.05 -14.34
C GLY A 94 10.80 27.61 -13.06
N GLY A 95 12.11 27.40 -12.83
CA GLY A 95 12.83 27.85 -11.65
C GLY A 95 12.77 26.90 -10.43
N LYS A 96 12.06 25.77 -10.54
CA LYS A 96 12.02 24.69 -9.53
C LYS A 96 12.84 23.49 -10.03
N GLU A 97 13.52 22.80 -9.12
CA GLU A 97 14.26 21.59 -9.42
C GLU A 97 13.36 20.36 -9.28
N TYR A 98 13.51 19.43 -10.20
CA TYR A 98 12.74 18.18 -10.25
C TYR A 98 13.68 16.97 -10.40
N THR A 99 13.28 15.83 -9.82
CA THR A 99 13.89 14.53 -10.04
C THR A 99 13.21 13.85 -11.23
N CYS A 100 14.01 13.47 -12.23
CA CYS A 100 13.54 12.79 -13.45
C CYS A 100 14.11 11.37 -13.49
N PHE A 101 13.25 10.38 -13.68
CA PHE A 101 13.64 8.98 -13.86
C PHE A 101 12.76 8.28 -14.89
N VAL A 102 13.22 7.15 -15.42
CA VAL A 102 12.55 6.46 -16.52
C VAL A 102 12.29 5.00 -16.14
N GLU A 103 11.08 4.55 -16.43
CA GLU A 103 10.66 3.14 -16.32
C GLU A 103 10.36 2.57 -17.72
N GLU A 104 10.45 1.25 -17.86
CA GLU A 104 9.86 0.54 -19.00
C GLU A 104 8.34 0.78 -19.01
N PHE A 105 7.74 0.89 -20.18
CA PHE A 105 6.28 0.89 -20.28
C PHE A 105 5.75 -0.53 -20.04
N ALA A 106 4.69 -0.66 -19.23
CA ALA A 106 4.10 -1.95 -18.91
C ALA A 106 3.53 -2.64 -20.16
N ILE A 107 3.91 -3.90 -20.40
CA ILE A 107 3.45 -4.67 -21.57
C ILE A 107 2.08 -5.33 -21.38
N TYR A 108 1.57 -5.33 -20.17
CA TYR A 108 0.23 -5.82 -19.83
C TYR A 108 -0.65 -4.66 -19.37
N PRO A 109 -1.96 -4.68 -19.65
CA PRO A 109 -2.87 -3.64 -19.19
C PRO A 109 -3.10 -3.73 -17.68
N ILE A 110 -3.49 -2.59 -17.10
CA ILE A 110 -4.15 -2.55 -15.80
C ILE A 110 -5.51 -3.24 -15.94
N ILE A 111 -6.02 -3.82 -14.86
CA ILE A 111 -7.32 -4.47 -14.86
C ILE A 111 -8.44 -3.47 -15.24
N ASP A 112 -9.44 -3.95 -15.97
CA ASP A 112 -10.67 -3.23 -16.19
C ASP A 112 -11.54 -3.35 -14.93
N ASP A 113 -12.04 -2.23 -14.41
CA ASP A 113 -12.87 -2.17 -13.18
C ASP A 113 -14.16 -3.00 -13.28
N GLU A 114 -14.61 -3.35 -14.49
CA GLU A 114 -15.77 -4.23 -14.72
C GLU A 114 -15.45 -5.72 -14.47
N PHE A 115 -14.18 -6.09 -14.27
CA PHE A 115 -13.77 -7.47 -14.14
C PHE A 115 -13.60 -7.85 -12.66
N GLU A 116 -14.54 -8.63 -12.13
CA GLU A 116 -14.39 -9.28 -10.83
C GLU A 116 -13.25 -10.31 -10.89
N HIS A 117 -12.16 -10.06 -10.20
CA HIS A 117 -11.00 -10.94 -10.20
C HIS A 117 -10.67 -11.46 -8.79
N ASP A 118 -10.22 -12.69 -8.75
CA ASP A 118 -9.75 -13.31 -7.51
C ASP A 118 -8.32 -12.84 -7.21
N ARG A 119 -8.16 -11.99 -6.20
CA ARG A 119 -6.86 -11.49 -5.75
C ARG A 119 -5.94 -12.56 -5.16
N LYS A 120 -6.33 -13.84 -5.15
CA LYS A 120 -5.50 -14.93 -4.60
C LYS A 120 -4.15 -15.04 -5.29
N GLU A 121 -4.08 -14.84 -6.62
CA GLU A 121 -2.78 -14.83 -7.34
C GLU A 121 -1.88 -13.69 -6.87
N VAL A 122 -2.44 -12.50 -6.58
CA VAL A 122 -1.69 -11.34 -6.09
C VAL A 122 -1.11 -11.62 -4.71
N ILE A 123 -1.94 -12.05 -3.75
CA ILE A 123 -1.52 -12.28 -2.37
C ILE A 123 -0.62 -13.51 -2.22
N GLU A 124 -0.70 -14.51 -3.11
CA GLU A 124 0.20 -15.66 -3.12
C GLU A 124 1.67 -15.23 -3.23
N HIS A 125 1.94 -14.19 -4.03
CA HIS A 125 3.29 -13.68 -4.23
C HIS A 125 3.89 -13.03 -2.99
N LEU A 126 3.06 -12.56 -2.04
CA LEU A 126 3.54 -12.08 -0.74
C LEU A 126 4.22 -13.20 0.05
N GLY A 127 3.60 -14.39 0.07
CA GLY A 127 4.17 -15.58 0.71
C GLY A 127 5.48 -16.03 0.04
N LEU A 128 5.51 -16.05 -1.30
CA LEU A 128 6.71 -16.37 -2.06
C LEU A 128 7.85 -15.38 -1.82
N LEU A 129 7.53 -14.08 -1.82
CA LEU A 129 8.50 -13.02 -1.57
C LEU A 129 9.08 -13.11 -0.15
N ALA A 130 8.21 -13.21 0.86
CA ALA A 130 8.61 -13.36 2.24
C ALA A 130 9.44 -14.61 2.48
N SER A 131 9.03 -15.76 1.92
CA SER A 131 9.78 -17.01 2.04
C SER A 131 11.23 -16.89 1.56
N LYS A 132 11.48 -16.07 0.54
CA LYS A 132 12.80 -15.93 -0.08
C LYS A 132 13.61 -14.77 0.49
N TYR A 133 12.96 -13.69 0.94
CA TYR A 133 13.63 -12.43 1.24
C TYR A 133 13.39 -11.89 2.65
N THR A 134 12.75 -12.65 3.55
CA THR A 134 12.63 -12.25 4.97
C THR A 134 14.00 -11.96 5.56
N ASN A 135 14.14 -10.77 6.14
CA ASN A 135 15.36 -10.25 6.77
C ASN A 135 16.58 -10.16 5.81
N VAL A 136 16.35 -10.17 4.50
CA VAL A 136 17.43 -10.08 3.49
C VAL A 136 17.46 -8.67 2.91
N ASP A 137 18.58 -7.96 3.07
CA ASP A 137 18.85 -6.65 2.47
C ASP A 137 17.61 -5.73 2.53
N LEU A 138 17.22 -5.41 3.76
CA LEU A 138 16.07 -4.58 4.05
C LEU A 138 16.32 -3.13 3.62
N SER A 139 15.27 -2.45 3.16
CA SER A 139 15.29 -1.02 2.90
C SER A 139 15.28 -0.23 4.20
N GLU A 140 15.97 0.90 4.28
CA GLU A 140 15.81 1.85 5.37
C GLU A 140 14.46 2.58 5.30
N THR A 141 13.89 2.67 4.10
CA THR A 141 12.54 3.19 3.89
C THR A 141 11.51 2.22 4.44
N LYS A 142 10.57 2.71 5.25
CA LYS A 142 9.44 1.94 5.76
C LYS A 142 8.27 1.98 4.79
N SER A 143 7.44 0.94 4.78
CA SER A 143 6.18 0.99 4.03
C SER A 143 5.24 2.03 4.63
N MET A 144 4.35 2.58 3.81
CA MET A 144 3.34 3.55 4.28
C MET A 144 2.36 2.95 5.30
N TRP A 145 2.22 1.62 5.31
CA TRP A 145 1.31 0.89 6.21
C TRP A 145 2.00 0.35 7.47
N SER A 146 3.28 0.66 7.64
CA SER A 146 4.04 0.20 8.80
C SER A 146 3.41 0.72 10.09
N ILE A 147 3.29 -0.16 11.09
CA ILE A 147 2.81 0.19 12.44
C ILE A 147 4.04 0.34 13.33
N ILE A 148 4.12 1.42 14.12
CA ILE A 148 5.21 1.75 15.05
C ILE A 148 6.42 2.39 14.35
N ASP A 149 6.95 1.79 13.27
CA ASP A 149 7.93 2.44 12.41
C ASP A 149 7.24 3.46 11.51
N LEU A 150 7.81 4.63 11.36
CA LEU A 150 7.25 5.67 10.50
C LEU A 150 7.77 5.55 9.07
N ALA A 151 6.89 5.71 8.09
CA ALA A 151 7.25 5.87 6.68
C ALA A 151 7.93 7.24 6.44
N PRO A 152 8.66 7.43 5.33
CA PRO A 152 9.40 8.67 5.09
C PRO A 152 8.55 9.94 5.01
N LEU A 153 7.27 9.79 4.70
CA LEU A 153 6.31 10.90 4.58
C LEU A 153 5.53 11.15 5.87
N ASP A 154 5.59 10.23 6.84
CA ASP A 154 4.97 10.39 8.15
C ASP A 154 5.89 11.20 9.05
N ILE A 155 5.35 12.23 9.69
CA ILE A 155 6.15 13.15 10.53
C ILE A 155 6.09 12.74 11.99
N ASP A 156 4.89 12.40 12.49
CA ASP A 156 4.64 12.22 13.93
C ASP A 156 4.07 10.86 14.31
N ILE A 157 3.16 10.31 13.51
CA ILE A 157 2.42 9.06 13.80
C ILE A 157 2.24 8.22 12.54
N ASP A 158 2.04 6.92 12.72
CA ASP A 158 1.73 6.04 11.61
C ASP A 158 0.24 6.15 11.18
N GLU A 159 -0.06 5.71 9.96
CA GLU A 159 -1.38 5.80 9.34
C GLU A 159 -2.49 5.16 10.21
N LYS A 160 -2.23 4.02 10.87
CA LYS A 160 -3.23 3.36 11.73
C LYS A 160 -3.55 4.19 12.98
N GLN A 161 -2.59 4.98 13.48
CA GLN A 161 -2.84 5.91 14.58
C GLN A 161 -3.66 7.10 14.11
N GLU A 162 -3.37 7.65 12.93
CA GLU A 162 -4.21 8.70 12.33
C GLU A 162 -5.65 8.23 12.15
N ASN A 163 -5.84 7.05 11.60
CA ASN A 163 -7.16 6.45 11.39
C ASN A 163 -7.89 6.21 12.72
N THR A 164 -7.18 5.79 13.77
CA THR A 164 -7.75 5.69 15.13
C THR A 164 -8.27 7.03 15.60
N ASN A 165 -7.48 8.10 15.44
CA ASN A 165 -7.88 9.45 15.82
C ASN A 165 -9.11 9.91 15.03
N MET A 166 -9.13 9.70 13.71
CA MET A 166 -10.28 10.03 12.86
C MET A 166 -11.56 9.33 13.32
N LEU A 167 -11.48 8.03 13.61
CA LEU A 167 -12.62 7.23 14.05
C LEU A 167 -13.13 7.66 15.42
N THR A 168 -12.24 7.87 16.39
CA THR A 168 -12.62 8.30 17.75
C THR A 168 -13.19 9.70 17.78
N ASP A 169 -12.69 10.61 16.95
CA ASP A 169 -13.28 11.94 16.79
C ASP A 169 -14.68 11.89 16.16
N ALA A 170 -14.90 10.99 15.20
CA ALA A 170 -16.24 10.77 14.65
C ALA A 170 -17.21 10.21 15.70
N LEU A 171 -16.78 9.23 16.50
CA LEU A 171 -17.57 8.68 17.59
C LEU A 171 -17.95 9.77 18.62
N ARG A 172 -17.00 10.61 19.04
CA ARG A 172 -17.27 11.73 20.00
C ARG A 172 -18.26 12.73 19.43
N ARG A 173 -18.13 13.10 18.15
CA ARG A 173 -19.08 14.02 17.49
C ARG A 173 -20.52 13.52 17.52
N HIS A 174 -20.73 12.21 17.58
CA HIS A 174 -22.07 11.60 17.67
C HIS A 174 -22.46 11.14 19.07
N GLY A 175 -21.71 11.54 20.12
CA GLY A 175 -22.03 11.27 21.52
C GLY A 175 -21.66 9.87 22.02
N TYR A 176 -20.79 9.14 21.29
CA TYR A 176 -20.30 7.82 21.70
C TYR A 176 -18.96 7.91 22.46
N ASP A 177 -18.83 8.80 23.43
CA ASP A 177 -17.58 9.11 24.15
C ASP A 177 -16.95 7.88 24.82
N LEU A 178 -17.78 7.03 25.45
CA LEU A 178 -17.29 5.81 26.10
C LEU A 178 -16.72 4.81 25.09
N LEU A 179 -17.36 4.66 23.92
CA LEU A 179 -16.87 3.80 22.87
C LEU A 179 -15.57 4.35 22.28
N ALA A 180 -15.47 5.66 22.08
CA ALA A 180 -14.23 6.30 21.64
C ALA A 180 -13.06 6.02 22.61
N GLN A 181 -13.30 6.12 23.93
CA GLN A 181 -12.29 5.77 24.94
C GLN A 181 -11.90 4.29 24.89
N GLN A 182 -12.85 3.39 24.67
CA GLN A 182 -12.56 1.95 24.54
C GLN A 182 -11.69 1.67 23.29
N VAL A 183 -11.98 2.32 22.16
CA VAL A 183 -11.20 2.23 20.92
C VAL A 183 -9.77 2.74 21.12
N ASP A 184 -9.60 3.92 21.73
CA ASP A 184 -8.27 4.48 22.06
C ASP A 184 -7.47 3.54 22.98
N SER A 185 -8.12 3.03 24.04
CA SER A 185 -7.50 2.11 25.00
C SER A 185 -7.09 0.79 24.34
N LEU A 186 -7.94 0.24 23.48
CA LEU A 186 -7.63 -0.97 22.72
C LEU A 186 -6.41 -0.76 21.83
N ASN A 187 -6.40 0.30 20.99
CA ASN A 187 -5.28 0.58 20.11
C ASN A 187 -3.96 0.71 20.89
N SER A 188 -3.96 1.44 22.00
CA SER A 188 -2.78 1.60 22.85
C SER A 188 -2.30 0.25 23.42
N THR A 189 -3.22 -0.56 23.93
CA THR A 189 -2.91 -1.88 24.51
C THR A 189 -2.32 -2.83 23.46
N LEU A 190 -2.90 -2.88 22.27
CA LEU A 190 -2.42 -3.74 21.18
C LEU A 190 -1.02 -3.31 20.73
N ARG A 191 -0.78 -2.00 20.61
CA ARG A 191 0.55 -1.46 20.26
C ARG A 191 1.61 -1.79 21.28
N GLU A 192 1.32 -1.67 22.58
CA GLU A 192 2.26 -2.05 23.62
C GLU A 192 2.64 -3.53 23.51
N LYS A 193 1.68 -4.42 23.22
CA LYS A 193 1.97 -5.84 23.00
C LYS A 193 2.84 -6.11 21.78
N ILE A 194 2.63 -5.39 20.70
CA ILE A 194 3.47 -5.49 19.51
C ILE A 194 4.88 -4.96 19.81
N LYS A 195 5.00 -3.82 20.49
CA LYS A 195 6.30 -3.22 20.85
C LYS A 195 7.20 -4.14 21.67
N GLU A 196 6.63 -5.01 22.51
CA GLU A 196 7.40 -5.97 23.32
C GLU A 196 8.35 -6.85 22.48
N VAL A 197 7.97 -7.16 21.22
CA VAL A 197 8.71 -8.07 20.32
C VAL A 197 9.01 -7.47 18.96
N PHE A 198 8.64 -6.21 18.73
CA PHE A 198 8.67 -5.55 17.43
C PHE A 198 10.04 -5.62 16.74
N ALA A 199 11.13 -5.46 17.52
CA ALA A 199 12.49 -5.46 16.98
C ALA A 199 12.88 -6.81 16.34
N ASP A 200 12.33 -7.91 16.85
CA ASP A 200 12.68 -9.27 16.46
C ASP A 200 11.71 -9.88 15.43
N LEU A 201 10.66 -9.14 15.05
CA LEU A 201 9.68 -9.61 14.06
C LEU A 201 10.29 -9.71 12.66
N PRO A 202 10.04 -10.80 11.94
CA PRO A 202 10.44 -10.95 10.54
C PRO A 202 9.89 -9.85 9.64
N ARG A 203 10.75 -9.33 8.76
CA ARG A 203 10.46 -8.23 7.84
C ARG A 203 10.88 -8.57 6.42
N CYS A 204 10.18 -7.99 5.48
CA CYS A 204 10.58 -7.99 4.08
C CYS A 204 10.32 -6.60 3.47
N VAL A 205 10.86 -6.35 2.29
CA VAL A 205 10.54 -5.16 1.51
C VAL A 205 9.39 -5.51 0.58
N TYR A 206 8.31 -4.71 0.61
CA TYR A 206 7.10 -4.91 -0.19
C TYR A 206 6.81 -3.72 -1.10
N GLN A 207 6.01 -3.92 -2.14
CA GLN A 207 5.55 -2.85 -3.05
C GLN A 207 4.71 -1.80 -2.32
N GLY A 208 3.89 -2.22 -1.36
CA GLY A 208 3.22 -1.34 -0.39
C GLY A 208 1.92 -0.69 -0.88
N ASP A 209 1.45 -0.97 -2.09
CA ASP A 209 0.21 -0.42 -2.64
C ASP A 209 -0.45 -1.38 -3.64
N LEU A 210 -0.84 -2.55 -3.14
CA LEU A 210 -1.48 -3.61 -3.94
C LEU A 210 -2.96 -3.29 -4.16
N ASN A 211 -3.25 -2.25 -4.93
CA ASN A 211 -4.59 -1.94 -5.40
C ASN A 211 -4.75 -2.29 -6.89
N THR A 212 -5.99 -2.39 -7.35
CA THR A 212 -6.31 -2.80 -8.72
C THR A 212 -5.70 -1.90 -9.80
N THR A 213 -5.46 -0.63 -9.50
CA THR A 213 -4.83 0.31 -10.44
C THR A 213 -3.33 0.07 -10.63
N ASN A 214 -2.70 -0.72 -9.75
CA ASN A 214 -1.30 -1.09 -9.78
C ASN A 214 -1.08 -2.56 -10.19
N GLU A 215 -2.14 -3.30 -10.47
CA GLU A 215 -2.11 -4.70 -10.85
C GLU A 215 -2.26 -4.85 -12.37
N LEU A 216 -1.42 -5.68 -12.97
CA LEU A 216 -1.41 -5.94 -14.42
C LEU A 216 -2.00 -7.32 -14.70
N TYR A 217 -2.86 -7.40 -15.71
CA TYR A 217 -3.58 -8.61 -16.05
C TYR A 217 -3.47 -8.96 -17.53
N LYS A 218 -3.57 -10.25 -17.83
CA LYS A 218 -3.73 -10.78 -19.19
C LYS A 218 -4.65 -11.97 -19.16
N ASP A 219 -5.69 -11.96 -19.98
CA ASP A 219 -6.67 -13.04 -20.10
C ASP A 219 -7.26 -13.47 -18.73
N GLY A 220 -7.53 -12.49 -17.86
CA GLY A 220 -8.07 -12.71 -16.52
C GLY A 220 -7.07 -13.22 -15.48
N ARG A 221 -5.79 -13.31 -15.82
CA ARG A 221 -4.72 -13.76 -14.92
C ARG A 221 -3.83 -12.61 -14.49
N PHE A 222 -3.46 -12.61 -13.22
CA PHE A 222 -2.45 -11.69 -12.70
C PHE A 222 -1.10 -11.94 -13.36
N MET A 223 -0.50 -10.86 -13.87
CA MET A 223 0.80 -10.90 -14.54
C MET A 223 1.88 -10.16 -13.78
N GLY A 224 1.53 -9.06 -13.11
CA GLY A 224 2.54 -8.24 -12.49
C GLY A 224 2.05 -6.97 -11.81
N LEU A 225 3.00 -6.16 -11.39
CA LEU A 225 2.78 -4.94 -10.61
C LEU A 225 3.50 -3.75 -11.23
N ILE A 226 2.90 -2.59 -11.07
CA ILE A 226 3.50 -1.27 -11.32
C ILE A 226 3.47 -0.43 -10.04
N ASP A 227 4.01 0.75 -10.13
CA ASP A 227 4.01 1.79 -9.09
C ASP A 227 4.53 1.33 -7.73
N PHE A 228 5.86 1.44 -7.57
CA PHE A 228 6.58 1.07 -6.36
C PHE A 228 6.82 2.26 -5.41
N ASN A 229 6.12 3.38 -5.59
CA ASN A 229 6.34 4.61 -4.83
C ASN A 229 6.12 4.43 -3.32
N MET A 230 5.19 3.57 -2.92
CA MET A 230 4.87 3.29 -1.52
C MET A 230 5.63 2.09 -0.93
N SER A 231 6.57 1.52 -1.71
CA SER A 231 7.33 0.35 -1.26
C SER A 231 8.20 0.65 -0.05
N GLY A 232 8.45 -0.35 0.76
CA GLY A 232 9.31 -0.22 1.93
C GLY A 232 9.38 -1.49 2.76
N THR A 233 10.25 -1.46 3.76
CA THR A 233 10.35 -2.53 4.75
C THR A 233 9.13 -2.50 5.66
N ASP A 234 8.54 -3.67 5.88
CA ASP A 234 7.46 -3.87 6.84
C ASP A 234 7.54 -5.24 7.50
N VAL A 235 6.87 -5.38 8.64
CA VAL A 235 6.70 -6.67 9.32
C VAL A 235 5.79 -7.55 8.46
N ASN A 236 6.23 -8.80 8.19
CA ASN A 236 5.51 -9.70 7.30
C ASN A 236 4.03 -9.87 7.66
N VAL A 237 3.74 -10.13 8.95
CA VAL A 237 2.36 -10.32 9.41
C VAL A 237 1.50 -9.06 9.27
N ASN A 238 2.08 -7.86 9.35
CA ASN A 238 1.36 -6.62 9.10
C ASN A 238 0.87 -6.57 7.64
N VAL A 239 1.79 -6.79 6.70
CA VAL A 239 1.44 -6.79 5.26
C VAL A 239 0.43 -7.88 4.94
N PHE A 240 0.64 -9.11 5.43
CA PHE A 240 -0.28 -10.23 5.18
C PHE A 240 -1.69 -9.91 5.65
N LEU A 241 -1.84 -9.32 6.84
CA LEU A 241 -3.15 -9.00 7.39
C LEU A 241 -3.82 -7.83 6.68
N ASN A 242 -3.05 -6.79 6.28
CA ASN A 242 -3.60 -5.68 5.49
C ASN A 242 -4.13 -6.16 4.14
N GLU A 243 -3.37 -7.00 3.42
CA GLU A 243 -3.75 -7.48 2.08
C GLU A 243 -4.83 -8.57 2.09
N THR A 244 -5.06 -9.19 3.23
CA THR A 244 -6.10 -10.23 3.39
C THR A 244 -7.35 -9.73 4.09
N ASN A 245 -7.38 -8.49 4.59
CA ASN A 245 -8.54 -7.91 5.23
C ASN A 245 -9.75 -7.90 4.27
N TRP A 246 -10.92 -8.02 4.85
CA TRP A 246 -12.21 -7.82 4.19
C TRP A 246 -13.07 -6.92 5.05
N PHE A 247 -13.74 -5.98 4.43
CA PHE A 247 -14.71 -5.11 5.08
C PHE A 247 -15.91 -4.93 4.14
N PRO A 248 -17.16 -4.80 4.65
CA PRO A 248 -18.34 -4.75 3.79
C PRO A 248 -18.44 -3.42 3.04
N GLU A 249 -18.88 -3.49 1.79
CA GLU A 249 -19.41 -2.34 1.06
C GLU A 249 -20.77 -1.92 1.61
N ASP A 250 -21.31 -0.79 1.14
CA ASP A 250 -22.57 -0.21 1.62
C ASP A 250 -23.75 -1.19 1.57
N GLU A 251 -23.91 -1.91 0.48
CA GLU A 251 -25.00 -2.88 0.27
C GLU A 251 -24.87 -4.07 1.22
N GLU A 252 -23.67 -4.59 1.41
CA GLU A 252 -23.41 -5.68 2.34
C GLU A 252 -23.58 -5.22 3.79
N PHE A 253 -23.11 -4.01 4.12
CA PHE A 253 -23.33 -3.43 5.43
C PHE A 253 -24.82 -3.32 5.75
N ASP A 254 -25.67 -2.91 4.81
CA ASP A 254 -27.11 -2.80 5.02
C ASP A 254 -27.78 -4.19 5.15
N ALA A 255 -27.36 -5.16 4.37
CA ALA A 255 -27.96 -6.49 4.30
C ALA A 255 -27.58 -7.41 5.47
N LEU A 256 -26.32 -7.38 5.92
CA LEU A 256 -25.79 -8.30 6.92
C LEU A 256 -26.02 -7.77 8.35
N SER A 257 -26.24 -8.63 9.32
CA SER A 257 -26.15 -8.26 10.74
C SER A 257 -24.69 -8.04 11.17
N VAL A 258 -24.47 -7.32 12.27
CA VAL A 258 -23.14 -7.10 12.86
C VAL A 258 -22.38 -8.43 13.07
N ARG A 259 -23.07 -9.47 13.54
CA ARG A 259 -22.49 -10.79 13.77
C ARG A 259 -22.04 -11.43 12.45
N GLU A 260 -22.85 -11.32 11.40
CA GLU A 260 -22.52 -11.88 10.08
C GLU A 260 -21.35 -11.15 9.47
N ILE A 261 -21.27 -9.80 9.58
CA ILE A 261 -20.12 -9.01 9.13
C ILE A 261 -18.82 -9.52 9.77
N ILE A 262 -18.79 -9.63 11.11
CA ILE A 262 -17.60 -10.09 11.85
C ILE A 262 -17.23 -11.53 11.46
N SER A 263 -18.24 -12.42 11.33
CA SER A 263 -17.98 -13.81 10.93
C SER A 263 -17.43 -13.91 9.50
N LYS A 264 -17.95 -13.09 8.57
CA LYS A 264 -17.47 -13.04 7.19
C LYS A 264 -16.06 -12.47 7.13
N GLN A 265 -15.76 -11.38 7.84
CA GLN A 265 -14.41 -10.82 7.93
C GLN A 265 -13.39 -11.87 8.38
N ASP A 266 -13.72 -12.62 9.45
CA ASP A 266 -12.83 -13.68 9.93
C ASP A 266 -12.63 -14.81 8.92
N ALA A 267 -13.69 -15.24 8.25
CA ALA A 267 -13.65 -16.33 7.28
C ALA A 267 -12.86 -15.94 6.02
N GLU A 268 -13.15 -14.78 5.43
CA GLU A 268 -12.47 -14.24 4.25
C GLU A 268 -10.98 -14.04 4.52
N GLN A 269 -10.65 -13.42 5.67
CA GLN A 269 -9.26 -13.19 6.04
C GLN A 269 -8.52 -14.51 6.26
N ALA A 270 -9.13 -15.50 6.92
CA ALA A 270 -8.53 -16.82 7.12
C ALA A 270 -8.30 -17.57 5.80
N GLU A 271 -9.24 -17.50 4.85
CA GLU A 271 -9.11 -18.10 3.53
C GLU A 271 -7.94 -17.48 2.77
N LYS A 272 -7.89 -16.14 2.68
CA LYS A 272 -6.82 -15.41 2.00
C LYS A 272 -5.46 -15.64 2.67
N MET A 273 -5.38 -15.59 4.01
CA MET A 273 -4.16 -15.94 4.75
C MET A 273 -3.66 -17.34 4.42
N SER A 274 -4.56 -18.31 4.23
CA SER A 274 -4.16 -19.68 3.86
C SER A 274 -3.41 -19.75 2.54
N VAL A 275 -3.68 -18.83 1.60
CA VAL A 275 -2.97 -18.73 0.31
C VAL A 275 -1.51 -18.32 0.54
N ILE A 276 -1.28 -17.29 1.34
CA ILE A 276 0.07 -16.82 1.71
C ILE A 276 0.85 -17.92 2.43
N LEU A 277 0.21 -18.58 3.39
CA LEU A 277 0.82 -19.59 4.26
C LEU A 277 1.12 -20.92 3.56
N ARG A 278 0.71 -21.13 2.30
CA ARG A 278 1.23 -22.24 1.47
C ARG A 278 2.73 -22.09 1.19
N HIS A 279 3.23 -20.86 1.19
CA HIS A 279 4.61 -20.51 0.80
C HIS A 279 5.45 -19.97 1.95
N TYR A 280 4.82 -19.54 3.04
CA TYR A 280 5.49 -18.94 4.18
C TYR A 280 5.10 -19.64 5.49
N THR A 281 6.08 -19.93 6.32
CA THR A 281 5.85 -20.53 7.65
C THR A 281 6.07 -19.49 8.72
N LEU A 282 5.02 -19.18 9.47
CA LEU A 282 5.09 -18.26 10.62
C LEU A 282 5.97 -18.85 11.72
N ASN A 283 6.86 -18.03 12.26
CA ASN A 283 7.59 -18.38 13.47
C ASN A 283 6.77 -18.12 14.75
N ASP A 284 7.31 -18.47 15.91
CA ASP A 284 6.61 -18.34 17.20
C ASP A 284 6.26 -16.88 17.54
N LEU A 285 7.12 -15.92 17.19
CA LEU A 285 6.86 -14.49 17.43
C LEU A 285 5.76 -13.96 16.53
N GLU A 286 5.75 -14.36 15.28
CA GLU A 286 4.67 -14.00 14.34
C GLU A 286 3.33 -14.58 14.79
N GLN A 287 3.32 -15.84 15.21
CA GLN A 287 2.11 -16.47 15.75
C GLN A 287 1.62 -15.75 17.01
N TYR A 288 2.53 -15.31 17.88
CA TYR A 288 2.20 -14.54 19.08
C TYR A 288 1.57 -13.18 18.75
N VAL A 289 2.07 -12.46 17.74
CA VAL A 289 1.60 -11.07 17.45
C VAL A 289 0.42 -10.99 16.49
N ILE A 290 0.13 -12.03 15.71
CA ILE A 290 -0.98 -12.05 14.75
C ILE A 290 -2.30 -11.57 15.37
N PRO A 291 -2.74 -12.00 16.57
CA PRO A 291 -4.00 -11.52 17.13
C PRO A 291 -4.03 -10.01 17.36
N TYR A 292 -2.90 -9.40 17.70
CA TYR A 292 -2.78 -7.97 17.96
C TYR A 292 -2.78 -7.17 16.65
N TYR A 293 -1.96 -7.56 15.66
CA TYR A 293 -1.97 -6.94 14.34
C TYR A 293 -3.33 -7.10 13.64
N LYS A 294 -3.90 -8.30 13.68
CA LYS A 294 -5.22 -8.57 13.09
C LYS A 294 -6.28 -7.61 13.65
N ARG A 295 -6.28 -7.37 14.96
CA ARG A 295 -7.23 -6.46 15.58
C ARG A 295 -7.02 -5.02 15.13
N ILE A 296 -5.78 -4.54 15.03
CA ILE A 296 -5.47 -3.20 14.54
C ILE A 296 -5.92 -3.06 13.09
N VAL A 297 -5.56 -3.99 12.22
CA VAL A 297 -5.90 -3.95 10.80
C VAL A 297 -7.43 -3.98 10.60
N ASN A 298 -8.13 -4.90 11.26
CA ASN A 298 -9.57 -5.09 11.06
C ASN A 298 -10.45 -3.93 11.58
N ILE A 299 -9.87 -2.98 12.31
CA ILE A 299 -10.60 -1.82 12.83
C ILE A 299 -10.07 -0.51 12.21
N PHE A 300 -8.76 -0.40 11.96
CA PHE A 300 -8.12 0.89 11.67
C PHE A 300 -7.53 1.00 10.26
N GLN A 301 -7.89 0.12 9.34
CA GLN A 301 -7.50 0.29 7.94
C GLN A 301 -8.23 1.49 7.33
N TYR A 302 -7.53 2.31 6.53
CA TYR A 302 -8.06 3.60 6.05
C TYR A 302 -9.41 3.51 5.34
N PRO A 303 -9.63 2.64 4.33
CA PRO A 303 -10.93 2.55 3.66
C PRO A 303 -12.05 2.12 4.61
N ASP A 304 -11.76 1.24 5.58
CA ASP A 304 -12.73 0.76 6.56
C ASP A 304 -13.15 1.88 7.50
N VAL A 305 -12.18 2.68 7.98
CA VAL A 305 -12.44 3.86 8.82
C VAL A 305 -13.25 4.91 8.06
N CYS A 306 -12.94 5.17 6.79
CA CYS A 306 -13.72 6.08 5.95
C CYS A 306 -15.17 5.61 5.81
N SER A 307 -15.39 4.32 5.59
CA SER A 307 -16.72 3.71 5.52
C SER A 307 -17.48 3.84 6.86
N MET A 308 -16.81 3.51 7.96
CA MET A 308 -17.41 3.67 9.32
C MET A 308 -17.78 5.13 9.62
N ILE A 309 -16.93 6.09 9.27
CA ILE A 309 -17.23 7.53 9.44
C ILE A 309 -18.42 7.94 8.58
N LYS A 310 -18.48 7.49 7.33
CA LYS A 310 -19.61 7.70 6.43
C LYS A 310 -20.92 7.16 7.04
N TRP A 311 -20.89 5.95 7.60
CA TRP A 311 -22.07 5.34 8.24
C TRP A 311 -22.45 6.01 9.56
N LEU A 312 -21.50 6.44 10.38
CA LEU A 312 -21.78 7.23 11.59
C LEU A 312 -22.46 8.56 11.25
N ASN A 313 -22.12 9.19 10.14
CA ASN A 313 -22.75 10.43 9.67
C ASN A 313 -24.15 10.20 9.07
N ASN A 314 -24.56 8.97 8.80
CA ASN A 314 -25.87 8.61 8.28
C ASN A 314 -26.80 8.17 9.40
N ASP A 315 -27.91 8.89 9.62
CA ASP A 315 -28.86 8.65 10.74
C ASP A 315 -29.41 7.22 10.74
N SER A 316 -29.68 6.62 9.59
CA SER A 316 -30.22 5.26 9.48
C SER A 316 -29.20 4.16 9.73
N ARG A 317 -27.91 4.42 9.53
CA ARG A 317 -26.80 3.46 9.67
C ARG A 317 -26.02 3.62 10.98
N ARG A 318 -26.12 4.77 11.62
CA ARG A 318 -25.30 5.18 12.79
C ARG A 318 -25.30 4.16 13.91
N GLU A 319 -26.47 3.76 14.37
CA GLU A 319 -26.61 2.83 15.50
C GLU A 319 -25.96 1.47 15.18
N LYS A 320 -26.21 0.95 13.99
CA LYS A 320 -25.61 -0.30 13.52
C LYS A 320 -24.09 -0.20 13.41
N CYS A 321 -23.57 0.93 12.91
CA CYS A 321 -22.15 1.19 12.83
C CYS A 321 -21.50 1.25 14.21
N ALA A 322 -22.10 1.97 15.17
CA ALA A 322 -21.63 2.00 16.55
C ALA A 322 -21.63 0.61 17.19
N CYS A 323 -22.65 -0.21 16.93
CA CYS A 323 -22.71 -1.62 17.36
C CYS A 323 -21.60 -2.46 16.72
N LEU A 324 -21.29 -2.25 15.43
CA LEU A 324 -20.17 -2.96 14.75
C LEU A 324 -18.84 -2.58 15.38
N ILE A 325 -18.55 -1.29 15.54
CA ILE A 325 -17.30 -0.81 16.15
C ILE A 325 -17.16 -1.38 17.57
N LYS A 326 -18.23 -1.35 18.38
CA LYS A 326 -18.24 -1.94 19.71
C LYS A 326 -17.92 -3.43 19.67
N ALA A 327 -18.59 -4.18 18.83
CA ALA A 327 -18.39 -5.62 18.72
C ALA A 327 -16.96 -5.97 18.25
N LEU A 328 -16.40 -5.20 17.31
CA LEU A 328 -15.00 -5.31 16.91
C LEU A 328 -14.05 -4.95 18.08
N THR A 329 -14.36 -3.96 18.90
CA THR A 329 -13.54 -3.54 20.03
C THR A 329 -13.56 -4.57 21.17
N GLU A 330 -14.71 -5.16 21.46
CA GLU A 330 -14.91 -6.11 22.58
C GLU A 330 -14.62 -7.57 22.22
N LYS A 331 -14.36 -7.89 20.94
CA LYS A 331 -14.08 -9.25 20.50
C LYS A 331 -12.86 -9.81 21.25
N PRO A 332 -12.86 -11.03 21.77
CA PRO A 332 -11.68 -11.67 22.38
C PRO A 332 -10.50 -11.75 21.40
N LEU A 333 -9.27 -11.67 21.92
CA LEU A 333 -8.02 -11.86 21.15
C LEU A 333 -7.78 -13.31 20.84
#